data_e08fd4071661fc058ae982d4f9b86423
#
_entry.id   e08fd4071661fc058ae982d4f9b86423
#
_cell.length_a   1.000
_cell.length_b   1.000
_cell.length_c   1.000
_cell.angle_alpha   90.00
_cell.angle_beta   90.00
_cell.angle_gamma   90.00
#
_symmetry.space_group_name_H-M   'P 1'
#
loop_
_entity.id
_entity.type
_entity.pdbx_description
1 polymer ?
#
loop_
_entity_poly.entity_id
_entity_poly.type
_entity_poly.pdbx_seq_one_letter_code
_entity_poly.pdbx_strand_id
1 'polypeptide(L)'
;PEGLWFDVCKNRMVEGNTTITQTYTLDDTPRFVKAGSIIPCYPHITNLKSCPEKLILEVYPGGNGSINYYEDNGDDNGYQRNEYATTLIAHKNTVKGSSLTIHPRKGSYKNMPTKRSYEVVFKTTKRPDAVKLNGKAMDSNAWRWDDKTGDMTVLIADASFNKTYKIEF
;
A
#
# COMPACT_ATOMS: atom_id res chain seq x y z
N PRO A 1 16.04 -12.17 10.16
CA PRO A 1 16.60 -10.83 10.42
C PRO A 1 15.94 -10.20 11.65
N GLU A 2 16.59 -9.19 12.22
CA GLU A 2 16.05 -8.42 13.35
C GLU A 2 14.79 -7.65 13.01
N GLY A 3 13.99 -7.32 14.05
CA GLY A 3 12.81 -6.50 13.96
C GLY A 3 11.52 -7.28 13.92
N LEU A 4 10.44 -6.57 13.71
CA LEU A 4 9.09 -7.11 13.69
C LEU A 4 8.66 -7.38 12.24
N TRP A 5 8.03 -8.54 12.02
CA TRP A 5 7.62 -9.02 10.70
C TRP A 5 6.16 -9.42 10.71
N PHE A 6 5.53 -9.37 9.58
CA PHE A 6 4.16 -9.84 9.37
C PHE A 6 4.19 -11.14 8.55
N ASP A 7 3.70 -12.24 9.14
CA ASP A 7 3.48 -13.52 8.46
C ASP A 7 2.16 -13.43 7.68
N VAL A 8 2.28 -13.31 6.36
CA VAL A 8 1.11 -13.11 5.48
C VAL A 8 0.20 -14.34 5.45
N CYS A 9 0.77 -15.56 5.50
CA CYS A 9 -0.01 -16.78 5.46
C CYS A 9 -0.81 -17.02 6.75
N LYS A 10 -0.32 -16.55 7.88
CA LYS A 10 -0.95 -16.75 9.19
C LYS A 10 -1.60 -15.48 9.75
N ASN A 11 -1.55 -14.38 8.97
CA ASN A 11 -2.14 -13.07 9.31
C ASN A 11 -1.77 -12.59 10.72
N ARG A 12 -0.49 -12.67 11.07
CA ARG A 12 0.00 -12.32 12.42
C ARG A 12 1.37 -11.67 12.41
N MET A 13 1.67 -10.92 13.47
CA MET A 13 3.01 -10.39 13.72
C MET A 13 3.91 -11.48 14.31
N VAL A 14 5.18 -11.45 13.92
CA VAL A 14 6.24 -12.33 14.42
C VAL A 14 7.52 -11.53 14.68
N GLU A 15 8.24 -11.87 15.73
CA GLU A 15 9.54 -11.27 16.03
C GLU A 15 10.62 -11.89 15.16
N GLY A 16 11.56 -11.08 14.69
CA GLY A 16 12.76 -11.54 14.00
C GLY A 16 13.77 -12.21 14.95
N ASN A 17 14.89 -12.67 14.37
CA ASN A 17 15.93 -13.44 15.09
C ASN A 17 15.42 -14.69 15.82
N THR A 18 14.28 -15.23 15.41
CA THR A 18 13.71 -16.47 15.97
C THR A 18 13.58 -17.52 14.87
N THR A 19 13.58 -18.79 15.29
CA THR A 19 13.22 -19.90 14.42
C THR A 19 11.75 -20.23 14.65
N ILE A 20 10.97 -20.21 13.57
CA ILE A 20 9.54 -20.55 13.60
C ILE A 20 9.37 -21.89 12.91
N THR A 21 8.76 -22.85 13.62
CA THR A 21 8.35 -24.11 13.03
C THR A 21 6.85 -24.09 12.80
N GLN A 22 6.42 -24.21 11.54
CA GLN A 22 4.99 -24.31 11.19
C GLN A 22 4.78 -25.17 9.96
N THR A 23 3.59 -25.76 9.89
CA THR A 23 3.18 -26.57 8.76
C THR A 23 2.56 -25.70 7.69
N TYR A 24 2.98 -25.92 6.45
CA TYR A 24 2.42 -25.32 5.23
C TYR A 24 1.87 -26.42 4.32
N THR A 25 0.80 -26.14 3.63
CA THR A 25 0.28 -26.99 2.56
C THR A 25 0.95 -26.65 1.24
N LEU A 26 0.71 -27.42 0.19
CA LEU A 26 1.25 -27.13 -1.15
C LEU A 26 0.68 -25.83 -1.76
N ASP A 27 -0.47 -25.37 -1.28
CA ASP A 27 -1.11 -24.14 -1.73
C ASP A 27 -0.60 -22.90 -0.96
N ASP A 28 0.13 -23.09 0.14
CA ASP A 28 0.68 -22.00 0.93
C ASP A 28 2.00 -21.48 0.31
N THR A 29 2.11 -20.17 0.19
CA THR A 29 3.38 -19.51 -0.13
C THR A 29 3.84 -18.68 1.07
N PRO A 30 4.77 -19.19 1.91
CA PRO A 30 5.25 -18.46 3.08
C PRO A 30 5.87 -17.12 2.67
N ARG A 31 5.30 -16.03 3.17
CA ARG A 31 5.79 -14.66 2.93
C ARG A 31 5.83 -13.91 4.26
N PHE A 32 6.96 -13.27 4.52
CA PHE A 32 7.17 -12.42 5.68
C PHE A 32 7.48 -11.00 5.22
N VAL A 33 6.68 -10.05 5.65
CA VAL A 33 6.82 -8.63 5.29
C VAL A 33 7.26 -7.85 6.52
N LYS A 34 8.29 -7.03 6.38
CA LYS A 34 8.79 -6.20 7.49
C LYS A 34 7.69 -5.24 7.97
N ALA A 35 7.56 -5.10 9.28
CA ALA A 35 6.61 -4.19 9.90
C ALA A 35 6.75 -2.74 9.36
N GLY A 36 5.63 -2.09 9.10
CA GLY A 36 5.56 -0.75 8.54
C GLY A 36 5.73 -0.67 7.02
N SER A 37 6.01 -1.78 6.32
CA SER A 37 6.16 -1.80 4.86
C SER A 37 4.88 -1.40 4.15
N ILE A 38 5.06 -0.80 2.98
CA ILE A 38 4.00 -0.53 2.00
C ILE A 38 4.35 -1.32 0.74
N ILE A 39 3.48 -2.22 0.32
CA ILE A 39 3.68 -3.05 -0.88
C ILE A 39 2.69 -2.60 -1.95
N PRO A 40 3.16 -1.97 -3.04
CA PRO A 40 2.32 -1.67 -4.19
C PRO A 40 2.01 -2.95 -4.96
N CYS A 41 0.74 -3.15 -5.27
CA CYS A 41 0.25 -4.29 -6.04
C CYS A 41 -0.65 -3.79 -7.17
N TYR A 42 -0.61 -4.50 -8.29
CA TYR A 42 -1.61 -4.32 -9.32
C TYR A 42 -2.83 -5.21 -9.05
N PRO A 43 -4.05 -4.80 -9.47
CA PRO A 43 -5.17 -5.73 -9.51
C PRO A 43 -4.82 -6.91 -10.43
N HIS A 44 -5.59 -7.99 -10.33
CA HIS A 44 -5.37 -9.14 -11.22
C HIS A 44 -5.49 -8.70 -12.68
N ILE A 45 -4.38 -8.77 -13.40
CA ILE A 45 -4.27 -8.39 -14.82
C ILE A 45 -3.53 -9.49 -15.58
N THR A 46 -3.88 -9.70 -16.83
CA THR A 46 -3.30 -10.77 -17.67
C THR A 46 -1.97 -10.35 -18.32
N ASN A 47 -1.72 -9.04 -18.44
CA ASN A 47 -0.47 -8.49 -18.98
C ASN A 47 -0.23 -7.06 -18.47
N LEU A 48 1.02 -6.58 -18.58
CA LEU A 48 1.47 -5.26 -18.16
C LEU A 48 1.63 -4.27 -19.34
N LYS A 49 0.95 -4.47 -20.45
CA LYS A 49 1.08 -3.60 -21.63
C LYS A 49 0.63 -2.16 -21.41
N SER A 50 -0.14 -1.92 -20.37
CA SER A 50 -0.55 -0.57 -19.95
C SER A 50 -0.44 -0.44 -18.44
N CYS A 51 -0.10 0.76 -17.98
CA CYS A 51 -0.10 1.05 -16.55
C CYS A 51 -1.55 0.99 -16.02
N PRO A 52 -1.85 0.16 -15.02
CA PRO A 52 -3.20 0.04 -14.50
C PRO A 52 -3.73 1.37 -13.95
N GLU A 53 -5.01 1.65 -14.22
CA GLU A 53 -5.70 2.81 -13.65
C GLU A 53 -5.88 2.71 -12.13
N LYS A 54 -5.77 1.50 -11.57
CA LYS A 54 -5.90 1.21 -10.15
C LYS A 54 -4.59 0.67 -9.58
N LEU A 55 -4.15 1.25 -8.47
CA LEU A 55 -3.03 0.75 -7.68
C LEU A 55 -3.53 0.32 -6.30
N ILE A 56 -3.17 -0.90 -5.89
CA ILE A 56 -3.43 -1.42 -4.55
C ILE A 56 -2.19 -1.16 -3.70
N LEU A 57 -2.38 -0.61 -2.50
CA LEU A 57 -1.32 -0.37 -1.53
C LEU A 57 -1.60 -1.21 -0.28
N GLU A 58 -0.88 -2.31 -0.11
CA GLU A 58 -0.92 -3.07 1.15
C GLU A 58 -0.01 -2.42 2.18
N VAL A 59 -0.59 -2.04 3.32
CA VAL A 59 0.11 -1.34 4.41
C VAL A 59 0.19 -2.27 5.61
N TYR A 60 1.39 -2.64 6.00
CA TYR A 60 1.63 -3.62 7.06
C TYR A 60 1.83 -2.94 8.42
N PRO A 61 1.22 -3.50 9.51
CA PRO A 61 1.25 -2.90 10.84
C PRO A 61 2.62 -3.00 11.52
N GLY A 62 2.72 -2.43 12.73
CA GLY A 62 3.85 -2.62 13.65
C GLY A 62 5.04 -1.69 13.45
N GLY A 63 4.99 -0.75 12.52
CA GLY A 63 6.08 0.21 12.30
C GLY A 63 5.71 1.37 11.37
N ASN A 64 6.64 2.28 11.20
CA ASN A 64 6.59 3.33 10.19
C ASN A 64 7.36 2.88 8.96
N GLY A 65 6.97 3.38 7.79
CA GLY A 65 7.68 3.10 6.56
C GLY A 65 7.38 4.08 5.44
N SER A 66 8.18 4.03 4.40
CA SER A 66 7.94 4.80 3.19
C SER A 66 8.54 4.11 1.98
N ILE A 67 7.96 4.38 0.82
CA ILE A 67 8.47 3.95 -0.48
C ILE A 67 8.46 5.12 -1.46
N ASN A 68 9.41 5.12 -2.38
CA ASN A 68 9.33 5.89 -3.61
C ASN A 68 8.82 4.95 -4.71
N TYR A 69 7.51 5.02 -4.97
CA TYR A 69 6.90 4.25 -6.04
C TYR A 69 7.36 4.80 -7.38
N TYR A 70 8.09 4.00 -8.13
CA TYR A 70 8.69 4.33 -9.42
C TYR A 70 7.83 3.85 -10.57
N GLU A 71 7.72 4.66 -11.63
CA GLU A 71 7.01 4.35 -12.85
C GLU A 71 7.73 4.94 -14.07
N ASP A 72 7.77 4.19 -15.15
CA ASP A 72 8.25 4.62 -16.46
C ASP A 72 7.40 4.00 -17.59
N ASN A 73 7.82 4.16 -18.83
CA ASN A 73 7.10 3.60 -19.98
C ASN A 73 7.21 2.08 -20.10
N GLY A 74 8.20 1.46 -19.45
CA GLY A 74 8.39 0.00 -19.41
C GLY A 74 9.02 -0.63 -20.65
N ASP A 75 8.96 0.01 -21.81
CA ASP A 75 9.30 -0.56 -23.11
C ASP A 75 10.58 0.04 -23.73
N ASP A 76 11.19 1.05 -23.10
CA ASP A 76 12.33 1.77 -23.65
C ASP A 76 13.36 2.17 -22.59
N ASN A 77 14.45 2.80 -23.03
CA ASN A 77 15.50 3.32 -22.15
C ASN A 77 15.25 4.79 -21.74
N GLY A 78 14.02 5.24 -21.67
CA GLY A 78 13.63 6.59 -21.28
C GLY A 78 14.16 7.01 -19.91
N TYR A 79 14.28 6.05 -18.98
CA TYR A 79 14.84 6.27 -17.65
C TYR A 79 16.26 6.87 -17.67
N GLN A 80 17.08 6.58 -18.70
CA GLN A 80 18.41 7.17 -18.88
C GLN A 80 18.35 8.67 -19.25
N ARG A 81 17.19 9.14 -19.70
CA ARG A 81 16.92 10.54 -20.05
C ARG A 81 16.03 11.23 -19.01
N ASN A 82 15.90 10.62 -17.82
CA ASN A 82 14.99 11.07 -16.73
C ASN A 82 13.49 11.05 -17.12
N GLU A 83 13.10 10.20 -18.07
CA GLU A 83 11.71 9.99 -18.47
C GLU A 83 11.07 8.93 -17.55
N TYR A 84 10.86 9.29 -16.30
CA TYR A 84 10.21 8.47 -15.27
C TYR A 84 9.47 9.37 -14.27
N ALA A 85 8.64 8.76 -13.47
CA ALA A 85 7.96 9.45 -12.39
C ALA A 85 8.10 8.70 -11.07
N THR A 86 8.07 9.43 -9.97
CA THR A 86 8.11 8.85 -8.61
C THR A 86 7.00 9.43 -7.73
N THR A 87 6.43 8.60 -6.89
CA THR A 87 5.45 9.01 -5.88
C THR A 87 5.94 8.55 -4.51
N LEU A 88 6.23 9.49 -3.61
CA LEU A 88 6.53 9.16 -2.22
C LEU A 88 5.23 8.77 -1.51
N ILE A 89 5.22 7.58 -0.91
CA ILE A 89 4.12 7.09 -0.08
C ILE A 89 4.70 6.78 1.30
N ALA A 90 4.12 7.38 2.34
CA ALA A 90 4.64 7.28 3.71
C ALA A 90 3.55 6.81 4.68
N HIS A 91 3.87 5.81 5.49
CA HIS A 91 3.03 5.25 6.54
C HIS A 91 3.58 5.63 7.91
N LYS A 92 2.71 6.10 8.79
CA LYS A 92 3.01 6.33 10.21
C LYS A 92 2.02 5.56 11.07
N ASN A 93 2.54 4.80 11.99
CA ASN A 93 1.79 4.07 13.00
C ASN A 93 2.12 4.63 14.37
N THR A 94 1.10 5.04 15.12
CA THR A 94 1.24 5.64 16.44
C THR A 94 0.26 5.00 17.41
N VAL A 95 0.43 5.23 18.70
CA VAL A 95 -0.52 4.77 19.74
C VAL A 95 -1.93 5.36 19.60
N LYS A 96 -2.07 6.46 18.85
CA LYS A 96 -3.35 7.16 18.62
C LYS A 96 -4.05 6.73 17.33
N GLY A 97 -3.38 5.94 16.49
CA GLY A 97 -3.92 5.51 15.21
C GLY A 97 -2.87 5.40 14.12
N SER A 98 -3.32 5.18 12.90
CA SER A 98 -2.47 5.02 11.73
C SER A 98 -2.75 6.07 10.67
N SER A 99 -1.75 6.41 9.88
CA SER A 99 -1.94 7.30 8.72
C SER A 99 -1.08 6.88 7.55
N LEU A 100 -1.62 7.03 6.34
CA LEU A 100 -0.89 6.89 5.09
C LEU A 100 -0.98 8.20 4.31
N THR A 101 0.16 8.68 3.83
CA THR A 101 0.23 9.88 2.98
C THR A 101 0.76 9.51 1.61
N ILE A 102 -0.01 9.77 0.56
CA ILE A 102 0.40 9.68 -0.84
C ILE A 102 0.73 11.11 -1.27
N HIS A 103 1.99 11.37 -1.56
CA HIS A 103 2.46 12.69 -1.99
C HIS A 103 2.24 12.93 -3.48
N PRO A 104 2.29 14.19 -3.96
CA PRO A 104 2.25 14.49 -5.37
C PRO A 104 3.35 13.76 -6.14
N ARG A 105 3.00 13.26 -7.31
CA ARG A 105 3.95 12.62 -8.23
C ARG A 105 4.96 13.64 -8.77
N LYS A 106 6.21 13.21 -8.91
CA LYS A 106 7.32 13.99 -9.48
C LYS A 106 7.84 13.31 -10.73
N GLY A 107 8.19 14.10 -11.74
CA GLY A 107 8.67 13.59 -13.02
C GLY A 107 7.52 13.27 -14.00
N SER A 108 7.90 12.80 -15.18
CA SER A 108 6.96 12.46 -16.25
C SER A 108 7.59 11.48 -17.23
N TYR A 109 6.77 10.70 -17.90
CA TYR A 109 7.16 9.78 -18.96
C TYR A 109 6.06 9.68 -20.03
N LYS A 110 6.39 9.11 -21.17
CA LYS A 110 5.45 8.96 -22.30
C LYS A 110 4.29 8.03 -21.88
N ASN A 111 3.07 8.38 -22.29
CA ASN A 111 1.83 7.63 -21.98
C ASN A 111 1.48 7.53 -20.49
N MET A 112 2.04 8.40 -19.65
CA MET A 112 1.76 8.45 -18.23
C MET A 112 0.27 8.71 -17.98
N PRO A 113 -0.40 7.91 -17.11
CA PRO A 113 -1.80 8.13 -16.78
C PRO A 113 -2.00 9.51 -16.12
N THR A 114 -3.14 10.15 -16.40
CA THR A 114 -3.49 11.47 -15.84
C THR A 114 -4.22 11.39 -14.52
N LYS A 115 -4.86 10.25 -14.22
CA LYS A 115 -5.58 9.95 -12.98
C LYS A 115 -5.34 8.50 -12.58
N ARG A 116 -5.52 8.21 -11.31
CA ARG A 116 -5.44 6.84 -10.76
C ARG A 116 -6.43 6.67 -9.62
N SER A 117 -6.98 5.49 -9.47
CA SER A 117 -7.67 5.09 -8.25
C SER A 117 -6.72 4.34 -7.34
N TYR A 118 -6.78 4.61 -6.04
CA TYR A 118 -6.04 3.86 -5.02
C TYR A 118 -6.99 3.01 -4.21
N GLU A 119 -6.62 1.76 -4.01
CA GLU A 119 -7.20 0.88 -3.00
C GLU A 119 -6.13 0.66 -1.92
N VAL A 120 -6.32 1.25 -0.76
CA VAL A 120 -5.37 1.14 0.36
C VAL A 120 -5.88 0.12 1.34
N VAL A 121 -5.11 -0.96 1.55
CA VAL A 121 -5.46 -2.06 2.45
C VAL A 121 -4.52 -2.03 3.64
N PHE A 122 -5.00 -1.53 4.77
CA PHE A 122 -4.28 -1.63 6.04
C PHE A 122 -4.52 -3.00 6.65
N LYS A 123 -3.44 -3.76 6.80
CA LYS A 123 -3.48 -5.15 7.28
C LYS A 123 -3.69 -5.17 8.80
N THR A 124 -4.61 -6.04 9.24
CA THR A 124 -4.81 -6.38 10.67
C THR A 124 -4.93 -5.15 11.59
N THR A 125 -5.90 -4.27 11.32
CA THR A 125 -6.19 -3.12 12.16
C THR A 125 -7.29 -3.45 13.17
N LYS A 126 -7.38 -2.66 14.25
CA LYS A 126 -8.62 -2.57 15.01
C LYS A 126 -9.65 -1.84 14.15
N ARG A 127 -10.93 -2.20 14.31
CA ARG A 127 -12.02 -1.47 13.63
C ARG A 127 -11.97 0.00 14.02
N PRO A 128 -11.82 0.94 13.08
CA PRO A 128 -11.82 2.36 13.39
C PRO A 128 -13.26 2.87 13.58
N ASP A 129 -13.43 3.87 14.44
CA ASP A 129 -14.71 4.57 14.60
C ASP A 129 -14.99 5.47 13.38
N ALA A 130 -13.97 6.03 12.79
CA ALA A 130 -14.06 6.89 11.61
C ALA A 130 -12.74 6.86 10.81
N VAL A 131 -12.87 7.05 9.50
CA VAL A 131 -11.74 7.23 8.59
C VAL A 131 -11.79 8.62 7.99
N LYS A 132 -10.66 9.30 7.93
CA LYS A 132 -10.55 10.66 7.38
C LYS A 132 -9.65 10.66 6.13
N LEU A 133 -10.04 11.46 5.15
CA LEU A 133 -9.20 11.81 4.00
C LEU A 133 -8.92 13.31 4.03
N ASN A 134 -7.65 13.68 4.14
CA ASN A 134 -7.22 15.09 4.27
C ASN A 134 -7.96 15.84 5.39
N GLY A 135 -8.15 15.19 6.55
CA GLY A 135 -8.81 15.75 7.73
C GLY A 135 -10.35 15.74 7.69
N LYS A 136 -10.98 15.37 6.56
CA LYS A 136 -12.45 15.27 6.43
C LYS A 136 -12.90 13.82 6.58
N ALA A 137 -13.97 13.59 7.32
CA ALA A 137 -14.56 12.26 7.45
C ALA A 137 -14.97 11.71 6.07
N MET A 138 -14.68 10.45 5.83
CA MET A 138 -15.07 9.75 4.60
C MET A 138 -16.44 9.13 4.75
N ASP A 139 -17.17 9.04 3.64
CA ASP A 139 -18.43 8.31 3.58
C ASP A 139 -18.21 6.82 3.87
N SER A 140 -19.19 6.19 4.51
CA SER A 140 -19.14 4.77 4.89
C SER A 140 -18.98 3.82 3.69
N ASN A 141 -19.32 4.25 2.49
CA ASN A 141 -19.14 3.49 1.25
C ASN A 141 -17.72 3.59 0.67
N ALA A 142 -16.90 4.56 1.14
CA ALA A 142 -15.54 4.77 0.65
C ALA A 142 -14.49 3.96 1.43
N TRP A 143 -14.89 3.28 2.50
CA TRP A 143 -14.03 2.38 3.25
C TRP A 143 -14.84 1.22 3.84
N ARG A 144 -14.13 0.13 4.14
CA ARG A 144 -14.70 -1.06 4.78
C ARG A 144 -13.68 -1.68 5.72
N TRP A 145 -14.14 -2.36 6.74
CA TRP A 145 -13.34 -3.18 7.63
C TRP A 145 -13.87 -4.62 7.62
N ASP A 146 -12.97 -5.57 7.49
CA ASP A 146 -13.27 -7.00 7.45
C ASP A 146 -13.02 -7.59 8.84
N ASP A 147 -14.04 -8.12 9.49
CA ASP A 147 -14.00 -8.68 10.84
C ASP A 147 -13.22 -10.00 10.92
N LYS A 148 -13.07 -10.71 9.81
CA LYS A 148 -12.34 -12.00 9.74
C LYS A 148 -10.83 -11.80 9.66
N THR A 149 -10.41 -10.86 8.84
CA THR A 149 -8.99 -10.59 8.60
C THR A 149 -8.44 -9.44 9.44
N GLY A 150 -9.32 -8.55 9.93
CA GLY A 150 -8.95 -7.28 10.54
C GLY A 150 -8.45 -6.26 9.53
N ASP A 151 -8.60 -6.50 8.23
CA ASP A 151 -8.11 -5.59 7.20
C ASP A 151 -9.09 -4.41 7.00
N MET A 152 -8.54 -3.21 6.92
CA MET A 152 -9.30 -2.02 6.54
C MET A 152 -8.93 -1.60 5.13
N THR A 153 -9.92 -1.52 4.24
CA THR A 153 -9.76 -1.07 2.86
C THR A 153 -10.34 0.32 2.69
N VAL A 154 -9.57 1.23 2.11
CA VAL A 154 -9.98 2.61 1.77
C VAL A 154 -9.87 2.81 0.28
N LEU A 155 -10.90 3.40 -0.34
CA LEU A 155 -10.95 3.68 -1.77
C LEU A 155 -10.81 5.19 -2.02
N ILE A 156 -9.87 5.55 -2.90
CA ILE A 156 -9.71 6.91 -3.42
C ILE A 156 -9.87 6.83 -4.92
N ALA A 157 -11.04 7.24 -5.43
CA ALA A 157 -11.32 7.23 -6.86
C ALA A 157 -10.76 8.49 -7.54
N ASP A 158 -10.37 8.35 -8.80
CA ASP A 158 -9.97 9.47 -9.68
C ASP A 158 -8.96 10.45 -9.06
N ALA A 159 -8.02 9.92 -8.28
CA ALA A 159 -6.99 10.72 -7.63
C ALA A 159 -6.12 11.45 -8.67
N SER A 160 -6.02 12.76 -8.51
CA SER A 160 -5.12 13.60 -9.29
C SER A 160 -3.68 13.48 -8.76
N PHE A 161 -2.71 13.33 -9.64
CA PHE A 161 -1.31 13.13 -9.28
C PHE A 161 -0.59 14.36 -8.70
N ASN A 162 -1.19 15.53 -8.76
CA ASN A 162 -0.62 16.78 -8.23
C ASN A 162 -1.14 17.14 -6.82
N LYS A 163 -1.92 16.25 -6.19
CA LYS A 163 -2.49 16.45 -4.86
C LYS A 163 -1.91 15.47 -3.84
N THR A 164 -1.93 15.88 -2.59
CA THR A 164 -1.64 15.00 -1.45
C THR A 164 -2.94 14.35 -0.98
N TYR A 165 -2.85 13.05 -0.70
CA TYR A 165 -3.93 12.27 -0.08
C TYR A 165 -3.42 11.70 1.23
N LYS A 166 -4.01 12.13 2.35
CA LYS A 166 -3.68 11.65 3.70
C LYS A 166 -4.88 10.93 4.28
N ILE A 167 -4.75 9.62 4.47
CA ILE A 167 -5.72 8.78 5.18
C ILE A 167 -5.32 8.74 6.64
N GLU A 168 -6.28 8.87 7.55
CA GLU A 168 -6.07 8.83 9.00
C GLU A 168 -7.24 8.11 9.69
N PHE A 169 -6.94 7.29 10.70
CA PHE A 169 -7.92 6.61 11.55
C PHE A 169 -7.34 6.22 12.91
#